data_2f1f95a24c3b99f0228f2587a3c8548b
#
_entry.id   2f1f95a24c3b99f0228f2587a3c8548b
#
_cell.length_a   1.000
_cell.length_b   1.000
_cell.length_c   1.000
_cell.angle_alpha   90.00
_cell.angle_beta   90.00
_cell.angle_gamma   90.00
#
_symmetry.space_group_name_H-M   'P 1'
#
loop_
_entity.id
_entity.type
_entity.pdbx_description
1 polymer ?
#
loop_
_entity_poly.entity_id
_entity_poly.type
_entity_poly.pdbx_seq_one_letter_code
_entity_poly.pdbx_strand_id
1 'polypeptide(L)' 'LNVTTGYLNDVVKKITGSSVTYWIHQEFSIRSKRALYYTDMDIKEVAYLFGFNDHAYFIRLFRRLNGITPQKFRLLKRQK' A
#
# COMPACT_ATOMS: atom_id res chain seq x y z
N LEU A 1 18.28 -0.06 2.03
CA LEU A 1 18.07 -0.29 1.60
C LEU A 1 17.33 -0.22 0.55
N ASN A 2 17.47 -0.36 -0.37
CA ASN A 2 16.74 -0.26 -1.41
C ASN A 2 16.36 -1.50 -2.00
N VAL A 3 16.16 -2.47 -1.17
CA VAL A 3 15.56 -3.70 -1.57
C VAL A 3 14.16 -3.36 -1.88
N THR A 4 13.78 -3.48 -3.11
CA THR A 4 12.45 -3.13 -3.49
C THR A 4 11.49 -4.19 -2.99
N THR A 5 10.26 -3.82 -2.85
CA THR A 5 9.23 -4.77 -2.47
C THR A 5 9.17 -5.93 -3.44
N GLY A 6 9.37 -5.65 -4.73
CA GLY A 6 9.34 -6.69 -5.73
C GLY A 6 10.44 -7.71 -5.54
N TYR A 7 11.65 -7.24 -5.28
CA TYR A 7 12.77 -8.13 -5.08
C TYR A 7 12.57 -9.01 -3.85
N LEU A 8 12.18 -8.39 -2.77
CA LEU A 8 11.94 -9.10 -1.53
C LEU A 8 10.85 -10.16 -1.72
N ASN A 9 9.81 -9.79 -2.42
CA ASN A 9 8.72 -10.68 -2.69
C ASN A 9 9.18 -11.90 -3.48
N ASP A 10 10.03 -11.71 -4.49
CA ASP A 10 10.53 -12.80 -5.29
C ASP A 10 11.39 -13.76 -4.48
N VAL A 11 12.27 -13.22 -3.68
CA VAL A 11 13.16 -14.03 -2.86
C VAL A 11 12.38 -14.87 -1.87
N VAL A 12 11.50 -14.26 -1.16
CA VAL A 12 10.79 -14.98 -0.12
C VAL A 12 9.72 -15.90 -0.67
N LYS A 13 9.17 -15.57 -1.81
CA LYS A 13 8.23 -16.45 -2.45
C LYS A 13 8.83 -17.79 -2.80
N LYS A 14 10.10 -17.79 -3.19
CA LYS A 14 10.79 -19.02 -3.51
C LYS A 14 10.97 -19.90 -2.28
N ILE A 15 11.01 -19.28 -1.13
CA ILE A 15 11.24 -20.02 0.11
C ILE A 15 9.95 -20.44 0.79
N THR A 16 9.00 -19.51 0.88
CA THR A 16 7.82 -19.76 1.67
C THR A 16 6.51 -19.76 0.89
N GLY A 17 6.59 -19.53 -0.41
CA GLY A 17 5.39 -19.52 -1.22
C GLY A 17 4.62 -18.22 -1.05
N SER A 18 3.29 -18.30 -1.02
CA SER A 18 2.46 -17.12 -1.06
C SER A 18 2.28 -16.41 0.27
N SER A 19 2.66 -17.03 1.36
CA SER A 19 2.37 -16.42 2.67
C SER A 19 3.10 -15.10 2.87
N VAL A 20 4.26 -14.94 2.27
CA VAL A 20 5.00 -13.70 2.42
C VAL A 20 4.36 -12.57 1.64
N THR A 21 3.81 -12.86 0.48
CA THR A 21 3.08 -11.87 -0.27
C THR A 21 1.93 -11.31 0.57
N TYR A 22 1.26 -12.21 1.28
CA TYR A 22 0.18 -11.80 2.16
C TYR A 22 0.68 -10.81 3.23
N TRP A 23 1.79 -11.13 3.88
CA TRP A 23 2.34 -10.24 4.91
C TRP A 23 2.77 -8.90 4.34
N ILE A 24 3.37 -8.90 3.17
CA ILE A 24 3.78 -7.66 2.51
C ILE A 24 2.57 -6.79 2.22
N HIS A 25 1.48 -7.40 1.75
CA HIS A 25 0.26 -6.66 1.48
C HIS A 25 -0.37 -6.12 2.75
N GLN A 26 -0.30 -6.87 3.83
CA GLN A 26 -0.84 -6.39 5.10
C GLN A 26 -0.06 -5.18 5.59
N GLU A 27 1.26 -5.26 5.51
CA GLU A 27 2.11 -4.16 5.94
C GLU A 27 1.87 -2.92 5.08
N PHE A 28 1.78 -3.12 3.77
CA PHE A 28 1.47 -2.02 2.86
C PHE A 28 0.14 -1.37 3.23
N SER A 29 -0.85 -2.17 3.48
CA SER A 29 -2.18 -1.67 3.80
C SER A 29 -2.17 -0.83 5.08
N ILE A 30 -1.52 -1.35 6.11
CA ILE A 30 -1.43 -0.64 7.38
C ILE A 30 -0.73 0.69 7.23
N ARG A 31 0.41 0.69 6.55
CA ARG A 31 1.21 1.91 6.40
C ARG A 31 0.52 2.94 5.52
N SER A 32 -0.12 2.50 4.47
CA SER A 32 -0.82 3.45 3.61
C SER A 32 -2.03 4.05 4.32
N LYS A 33 -2.72 3.27 5.12
CA LYS A 33 -3.82 3.81 5.91
C LYS A 33 -3.32 4.88 6.88
N ARG A 34 -2.19 4.65 7.51
CA ARG A 34 -1.61 5.63 8.40
C ARG A 34 -1.28 6.93 7.69
N ALA A 35 -0.64 6.81 6.53
CA ALA A 35 -0.28 8.00 5.77
C ALA A 35 -1.53 8.77 5.37
N LEU A 36 -2.57 8.07 4.96
CA LEU A 36 -3.81 8.71 4.54
C LEU A 36 -4.53 9.37 5.70
N TYR A 37 -4.45 8.76 6.86
CA TYR A 37 -5.17 9.25 8.03
C TYR A 37 -4.44 10.39 8.74
N TYR A 38 -3.13 10.28 8.87
CA TYR A 38 -2.36 11.22 9.69
C TYR A 38 -1.66 12.33 8.93
N THR A 39 -1.67 12.30 7.61
CA THR A 39 -1.01 13.35 6.83
C THR A 39 -1.98 13.91 5.82
N ASP A 40 -1.60 15.05 5.26
CA ASP A 40 -2.38 15.67 4.19
C ASP A 40 -1.79 15.40 2.83
N MET A 41 -0.91 14.42 2.71
CA MET A 41 -0.30 14.09 1.44
C MET A 41 -1.35 13.66 0.42
N ASP A 42 -1.15 14.09 -0.82
CA ASP A 42 -2.00 13.63 -1.91
C ASP A 42 -1.90 12.13 -2.06
N ILE A 43 -2.92 11.53 -2.62
CA ILE A 43 -2.88 10.10 -2.92
C ILE A 43 -1.66 9.78 -3.78
N LYS A 44 -1.38 10.65 -4.74
CA LYS A 44 -0.24 10.47 -5.61
C LYS A 44 1.08 10.50 -4.84
N GLU A 45 1.18 11.40 -3.89
CA GLU A 45 2.37 11.49 -3.05
C GLU A 45 2.54 10.25 -2.17
N VAL A 46 1.44 9.76 -1.63
CA VAL A 46 1.49 8.56 -0.82
C VAL A 46 1.95 7.38 -1.68
N ALA A 47 1.46 7.29 -2.90
CA ALA A 47 1.87 6.22 -3.80
C ALA A 47 3.37 6.28 -4.06
N TYR A 48 3.89 7.46 -4.30
CA TYR A 48 5.32 7.62 -4.54
C TYR A 48 6.14 7.29 -3.30
N LEU A 49 5.64 7.63 -2.15
CA LEU A 49 6.31 7.33 -0.89
C LEU A 49 6.53 5.83 -0.75
N PHE A 50 5.61 5.03 -1.22
CA PHE A 50 5.73 3.58 -1.13
C PHE A 50 6.36 2.95 -2.37
N GLY A 51 6.90 3.77 -3.26
CA GLY A 51 7.65 3.26 -4.39
C GLY A 51 6.86 2.95 -5.63
N PHE A 52 5.61 3.35 -5.69
CA PHE A 52 4.81 3.13 -6.88
C PHE A 52 5.06 4.23 -7.89
N ASN A 53 5.40 3.85 -9.10
CA ASN A 53 5.57 4.83 -10.16
C ASN A 53 4.23 5.28 -10.73
N ASP A 54 3.23 4.44 -10.58
CA ASP A 54 1.91 4.69 -11.14
C ASP A 54 0.90 4.72 -10.00
N HIS A 55 0.41 5.88 -9.68
CA HIS A 55 -0.53 5.99 -8.55
C HIS A 55 -1.85 5.28 -8.83
N ALA A 56 -2.19 5.06 -10.10
CA ALA A 56 -3.39 4.31 -10.41
C ALA A 56 -3.27 2.87 -9.93
N TYR A 57 -2.07 2.31 -10.04
CA TYR A 57 -1.83 0.96 -9.54
C TYR A 57 -1.96 0.92 -8.02
N PHE A 58 -1.42 1.93 -7.36
CA PHE A 58 -1.55 2.04 -5.90
C PHE A 58 -3.02 2.06 -5.50
N ILE A 59 -3.82 2.86 -6.19
CA ILE A 59 -5.24 2.98 -5.90
C ILE A 59 -5.94 1.64 -6.09
N ARG A 60 -5.65 0.95 -7.17
CA ARG A 60 -6.27 -0.34 -7.43
C ARG A 60 -5.89 -1.37 -6.39
N LEU A 61 -4.61 -1.39 -6.02
CA LEU A 61 -4.16 -2.33 -5.01
C LEU A 61 -4.78 -2.04 -3.65
N PHE A 62 -4.81 -0.79 -3.28
CA PHE A 62 -5.43 -0.39 -2.01
C PHE A 62 -6.89 -0.81 -1.97
N ARG A 63 -7.60 -0.54 -3.05
CA ARG A 63 -9.02 -0.89 -3.11
C ARG A 63 -9.22 -2.40 -3.06
N ARG A 64 -8.35 -3.13 -3.72
CA ARG A 64 -8.43 -4.58 -3.71
C ARG A 64 -8.25 -5.13 -2.30
N LEU A 65 -7.32 -4.56 -1.55
CA LEU A 65 -7.03 -5.05 -0.21
C LEU A 65 -8.01 -4.56 0.84
N ASN A 66 -8.58 -3.39 0.63
CA ASN A 66 -9.41 -2.78 1.66
C ASN A 66 -10.88 -2.56 1.28
N GLY A 67 -11.23 -2.81 0.04
CA GLY A 67 -12.62 -2.71 -0.40
C GLY A 67 -13.04 -1.31 -0.80
N ILE A 68 -12.25 -0.29 -0.50
CA ILE A 68 -12.56 1.08 -0.90
C ILE A 68 -11.28 1.75 -1.39
N THR A 69 -11.44 2.86 -2.11
CA THR A 69 -10.28 3.58 -2.62
C THR A 69 -9.59 4.34 -1.50
N PRO A 70 -8.31 4.68 -1.65
CA PRO A 70 -7.62 5.46 -0.63
C PRO A 70 -8.29 6.80 -0.37
N GLN A 71 -8.79 7.40 -1.43
CA GLN A 71 -9.45 8.67 -1.33
C GLN A 71 -10.71 8.58 -0.47
N LYS A 72 -11.51 7.55 -0.73
CA LYS A 72 -12.71 7.33 0.05
C LYS A 72 -12.39 6.97 1.48
N PHE A 73 -11.33 6.20 1.68
CA PHE A 73 -10.89 5.85 3.02
C PHE A 73 -10.57 7.11 3.82
N ARG A 74 -9.82 8.04 3.20
CA ARG A 74 -9.46 9.28 3.87
C ARG A 74 -10.71 10.08 4.25
N LEU A 75 -11.64 10.19 3.34
CA LEU A 75 -12.88 10.91 3.62
C LEU A 75 -13.64 10.31 4.76
N LEU A 76 -13.80 9.00 4.75
CA LEU A 76 -14.57 8.32 5.79
C LEU A 76 -13.91 8.39 7.14
N LYS A 77 -12.59 8.27 7.18
CA LYS A 77 -11.89 8.22 8.46
C LYS A 77 -11.63 9.59 9.06
N ARG A 78 -11.57 10.62 8.22
CA ARG A 78 -11.27 11.95 8.72
C ARG A 78 -12.50 12.83 8.88
N GLN A 79 -13.65 12.24 8.67
CA GLN A 79 -14.87 12.97 8.72
C GLN A 79 -15.47 12.83 10.07
N LYS A 80 -14.87 13.07 11.09
CA LYS A 80 -15.53 12.87 12.37
C LYS A 80 -15.82 14.13 13.10
#